data_c7e9dedd1facecc6c59dab3927c4450b
#
_entry.id   c7e9dedd1facecc6c59dab3927c4450b
#
_cell.length_a   1.000
_cell.length_b   1.000
_cell.length_c   1.000
_cell.angle_alpha   90.00
_cell.angle_beta   90.00
_cell.angle_gamma   90.00
#
_symmetry.space_group_name_H-M   'P 1'
#
loop_
_entity.id
_entity.type
_entity.pdbx_description
1 polymer ?
#
loop_
_entity_poly.entity_id
_entity_poly.type
_entity_poly.pdbx_seq_one_letter_code
_entity_poly.pdbx_strand_id
1 'polypeptide(L)'
;MDDFPLISMFFLATSVLVGMGIGDTLYFRSLKLVGTVRGLLLSNAYPLFTAMIAVLILHEPLTVGLLLGTTFVIAGVILVLTSGRALVKQQGPAIDKGEHLGMVLALLAALCWAITTSMVKVGAQDVDGLSATAVRLVVAAGALLVVGRLSPVGLQLRQYRGRHLAGTVAAGVITALCSVTFLLAIQFTGAAKTATLTSTAPLFGVPMSLLTGEKLTWQTVMGSIVSVAGIWMVVAG
;
A
#
# COMPACT_ATOMS: atom_id res chain seq x y z
N MET A 1 -14.03 7.57 -29.51
CA MET A 1 -12.81 7.32 -28.69
C MET A 1 -12.36 8.70 -28.31
N ASP A 2 -12.83 9.12 -27.14
CA ASP A 2 -12.47 10.42 -26.61
C ASP A 2 -10.96 10.42 -26.34
N ASP A 3 -10.27 11.49 -26.79
CA ASP A 3 -8.83 11.60 -26.68
C ASP A 3 -8.43 11.51 -25.19
N PHE A 4 -7.66 10.48 -24.87
CA PHE A 4 -7.15 10.28 -23.50
C PHE A 4 -6.29 11.50 -23.11
N PRO A 5 -6.67 12.29 -22.08
CA PRO A 5 -5.98 13.54 -21.77
C PRO A 5 -4.49 13.28 -21.48
N LEU A 6 -3.61 13.98 -22.15
CA LEU A 6 -2.15 13.86 -21.93
C LEU A 6 -1.76 14.08 -20.47
N ILE A 7 -2.46 14.98 -19.78
CA ILE A 7 -2.23 15.27 -18.38
C ILE A 7 -2.57 14.06 -17.49
N SER A 8 -3.66 13.34 -17.80
CA SER A 8 -4.04 12.11 -17.12
C SER A 8 -3.00 11.01 -17.33
N MET A 9 -2.52 10.83 -18.56
CA MET A 9 -1.41 9.90 -18.86
C MET A 9 -0.17 10.23 -18.04
N PHE A 10 0.21 11.51 -17.96
CA PHE A 10 1.37 11.96 -17.20
C PHE A 10 1.22 11.62 -15.71
N PHE A 11 0.09 11.96 -15.08
CA PHE A 11 -0.13 11.66 -13.66
C PHE A 11 -0.19 10.16 -13.39
N LEU A 12 -0.89 9.38 -14.23
CA LEU A 12 -1.01 7.93 -14.08
C LEU A 12 0.35 7.23 -14.26
N ALA A 13 1.11 7.59 -15.29
CA ALA A 13 2.44 7.03 -15.53
C ALA A 13 3.43 7.37 -14.42
N THR A 14 3.49 8.65 -14.02
CA THR A 14 4.39 9.11 -12.96
C THR A 14 4.03 8.50 -11.61
N SER A 15 2.73 8.28 -11.33
CA SER A 15 2.28 7.60 -10.11
C SER A 15 2.89 6.21 -9.96
N VAL A 16 3.05 5.46 -11.05
CA VAL A 16 3.68 4.13 -11.03
C VAL A 16 5.16 4.23 -10.68
N LEU A 17 5.87 5.18 -11.27
CA LEU A 17 7.31 5.37 -11.03
C LEU A 17 7.57 5.80 -9.58
N VAL A 18 6.74 6.70 -9.05
CA VAL A 18 6.85 7.16 -7.66
C VAL A 18 6.46 6.04 -6.67
N GLY A 19 5.34 5.36 -6.88
CA GLY A 19 4.84 4.34 -5.95
C GLY A 19 5.65 3.05 -6.01
N MET A 20 5.59 2.36 -7.16
CA MET A 20 6.24 1.06 -7.34
C MET A 20 7.76 1.21 -7.55
N GLY A 21 8.21 2.23 -8.28
CA GLY A 21 9.64 2.44 -8.53
C GLY A 21 10.37 2.88 -7.26
N ILE A 22 10.01 4.02 -6.72
CA ILE A 22 10.69 4.61 -5.57
C ILE A 22 10.13 4.05 -4.26
N GLY A 23 8.81 4.15 -4.05
CA GLY A 23 8.15 3.80 -2.79
C GLY A 23 8.41 2.35 -2.36
N ASP A 24 8.16 1.37 -3.25
CA ASP A 24 8.38 -0.04 -2.93
C ASP A 24 9.87 -0.35 -2.72
N THR A 25 10.76 0.29 -3.48
CA THR A 25 12.22 0.13 -3.28
C THR A 25 12.65 0.60 -1.90
N LEU A 26 12.18 1.77 -1.47
CA LEU A 26 12.44 2.32 -0.13
C LEU A 26 11.86 1.40 0.94
N TYR A 27 10.63 0.92 0.74
CA TYR A 27 9.95 0.01 1.65
C TYR A 27 10.72 -1.30 1.83
N PHE A 28 11.08 -2.00 0.74
CA PHE A 28 11.83 -3.25 0.84
C PHE A 28 13.22 -3.07 1.46
N ARG A 29 13.86 -1.92 1.23
CA ARG A 29 15.11 -1.57 1.93
C ARG A 29 14.87 -1.36 3.43
N SER A 30 13.80 -0.67 3.79
CA SER A 30 13.44 -0.47 5.21
C SER A 30 13.22 -1.80 5.91
N LEU A 31 12.47 -2.74 5.31
CA LEU A 31 12.22 -4.07 5.88
C LEU A 31 13.52 -4.84 6.19
N LYS A 32 14.55 -4.67 5.37
CA LYS A 32 15.86 -5.30 5.60
C LYS A 32 16.62 -4.69 6.76
N LEU A 33 16.38 -3.41 7.07
CA LEU A 33 17.10 -2.66 8.12
C LEU A 33 16.39 -2.72 9.47
N VAL A 34 15.05 -2.58 9.48
CA VAL A 34 14.26 -2.51 10.73
C VAL A 34 13.39 -3.74 10.97
N GLY A 35 13.37 -4.67 10.04
CA GLY A 35 12.52 -5.86 10.09
C GLY A 35 11.08 -5.61 9.66
N THR A 36 10.36 -6.70 9.39
CA THR A 36 9.04 -6.64 8.77
C THR A 36 8.02 -5.91 9.62
N VAL A 37 7.97 -6.19 10.93
CA VAL A 37 6.95 -5.60 11.82
C VAL A 37 7.10 -4.08 11.93
N ARG A 38 8.32 -3.60 12.20
CA ARG A 38 8.58 -2.16 12.32
C ARG A 38 8.41 -1.43 11.00
N GLY A 39 8.86 -2.02 9.89
CA GLY A 39 8.66 -1.47 8.56
C GLY A 39 7.17 -1.32 8.20
N LEU A 40 6.35 -2.35 8.47
CA LEU A 40 4.90 -2.31 8.29
C LEU A 40 4.23 -1.27 9.19
N LEU A 41 4.61 -1.17 10.46
CA LEU A 41 4.05 -0.18 11.39
C LEU A 41 4.28 1.25 10.90
N LEU A 42 5.52 1.56 10.51
CA LEU A 42 5.89 2.90 10.05
C LEU A 42 5.26 3.23 8.69
N SER A 43 5.22 2.28 7.77
CA SER A 43 4.59 2.49 6.47
C SER A 43 3.06 2.67 6.58
N ASN A 44 2.42 2.18 7.64
CA ASN A 44 1.01 2.44 7.94
C ASN A 44 0.71 3.92 8.29
N ALA A 45 1.72 4.80 8.35
CA ALA A 45 1.50 6.25 8.37
C ALA A 45 0.99 6.80 7.03
N TYR A 46 1.01 6.02 5.94
CA TYR A 46 0.63 6.49 4.61
C TYR A 46 -0.80 7.07 4.51
N PRO A 47 -1.84 6.57 5.21
CA PRO A 47 -3.17 7.19 5.16
C PRO A 47 -3.18 8.61 5.75
N LEU A 48 -2.34 8.88 6.77
CA LEU A 48 -2.21 10.23 7.33
C LEU A 48 -1.62 11.19 6.30
N PHE A 49 -0.55 10.80 5.62
CA PHE A 49 0.03 11.60 4.54
C PHE A 49 -0.96 11.78 3.38
N THR A 50 -1.71 10.73 3.01
CA THR A 50 -2.71 10.82 1.96
C THR A 50 -3.86 11.75 2.36
N ALA A 51 -4.37 11.66 3.59
CA ALA A 51 -5.42 12.55 4.09
C ALA A 51 -4.94 14.01 4.10
N MET A 52 -3.70 14.26 4.52
CA MET A 52 -3.12 15.60 4.49
C MET A 52 -3.04 16.16 3.06
N ILE A 53 -2.56 15.38 2.10
CA ILE A 53 -2.48 15.80 0.69
C ILE A 53 -3.88 15.97 0.11
N ALA A 54 -4.80 15.05 0.39
CA ALA A 54 -6.17 15.09 -0.11
C ALA A 54 -6.92 16.36 0.36
N VAL A 55 -6.78 16.71 1.63
CA VAL A 55 -7.42 17.91 2.19
C VAL A 55 -6.75 19.18 1.70
N LEU A 56 -5.41 19.27 1.77
CA LEU A 56 -4.69 20.51 1.50
C LEU A 56 -4.51 20.82 0.00
N ILE A 57 -4.40 19.78 -0.85
CA ILE A 57 -4.10 19.93 -2.27
C ILE A 57 -5.30 19.57 -3.15
N LEU A 58 -6.00 18.47 -2.83
CA LEU A 58 -7.13 18.01 -3.62
C LEU A 58 -8.48 18.60 -3.14
N HIS A 59 -8.47 19.37 -2.04
CA HIS A 59 -9.64 19.98 -1.44
C HIS A 59 -10.76 18.96 -1.10
N GLU A 60 -10.37 17.72 -0.77
CA GLU A 60 -11.31 16.72 -0.27
C GLU A 60 -11.88 17.17 1.10
N PRO A 61 -13.17 16.94 1.37
CA PRO A 61 -13.76 17.36 2.65
C PRO A 61 -13.15 16.60 3.82
N LEU A 62 -12.67 17.33 4.82
CA LEU A 62 -12.21 16.77 6.07
C LEU A 62 -13.42 16.51 6.98
N THR A 63 -13.89 15.27 7.01
CA THR A 63 -14.99 14.90 7.90
C THR A 63 -14.46 14.39 9.24
N VAL A 64 -15.27 14.54 10.30
CA VAL A 64 -14.94 13.98 11.62
C VAL A 64 -14.81 12.45 11.54
N GLY A 65 -15.65 11.81 10.72
CA GLY A 65 -15.58 10.38 10.46
C GLY A 65 -14.24 9.95 9.84
N LEU A 66 -13.71 10.72 8.88
CA LEU A 66 -12.39 10.46 8.29
C LEU A 66 -11.27 10.57 9.32
N LEU A 67 -11.25 11.63 10.14
CA LEU A 67 -10.23 11.85 11.17
C LEU A 67 -10.23 10.76 12.23
N LEU A 68 -11.38 10.58 12.90
CA LEU A 68 -11.52 9.59 13.96
C LEU A 68 -11.35 8.18 13.41
N GLY A 69 -12.00 7.87 12.30
CA GLY A 69 -11.93 6.54 11.69
C GLY A 69 -10.50 6.18 11.26
N THR A 70 -9.75 7.08 10.63
CA THR A 70 -8.34 6.85 10.27
C THR A 70 -7.49 6.60 11.52
N THR A 71 -7.70 7.37 12.59
CA THR A 71 -7.00 7.18 13.87
C THR A 71 -7.29 5.81 14.48
N PHE A 72 -8.56 5.40 14.49
CA PHE A 72 -8.98 4.09 15.00
C PHE A 72 -8.42 2.94 14.14
N VAL A 73 -8.46 3.06 12.82
CA VAL A 73 -7.86 2.05 11.91
C VAL A 73 -6.38 1.89 12.20
N ILE A 74 -5.62 2.97 12.26
CA ILE A 74 -4.19 2.92 12.52
C ILE A 74 -3.90 2.33 13.90
N ALA A 75 -4.59 2.78 14.95
CA ALA A 75 -4.42 2.26 16.29
C ALA A 75 -4.71 0.75 16.36
N GLY A 76 -5.80 0.31 15.74
CA GLY A 76 -6.16 -1.11 15.69
C GLY A 76 -5.16 -1.97 14.92
N VAL A 77 -4.67 -1.49 13.77
CA VAL A 77 -3.62 -2.18 13.01
C VAL A 77 -2.31 -2.25 13.80
N ILE A 78 -1.92 -1.19 14.50
CA ILE A 78 -0.76 -1.20 15.41
C ILE A 78 -0.92 -2.28 16.49
N LEU A 79 -2.10 -2.37 17.12
CA LEU A 79 -2.40 -3.40 18.11
C LEU A 79 -2.26 -4.81 17.53
N VAL A 80 -2.79 -5.06 16.34
CA VAL A 80 -2.67 -6.36 15.65
C VAL A 80 -1.21 -6.70 15.36
N LEU A 81 -0.47 -5.78 14.75
CA LEU A 81 0.93 -6.01 14.37
C LEU A 81 1.86 -6.19 15.58
N THR A 82 1.55 -5.55 16.71
CA THR A 82 2.36 -5.66 17.95
C THR A 82 1.96 -6.83 18.84
N SER A 83 0.81 -7.46 18.59
CA SER A 83 0.33 -8.60 19.38
C SER A 83 1.19 -9.86 19.25
N GLY A 84 1.87 -10.03 18.12
CA GLY A 84 2.81 -11.12 17.88
C GLY A 84 4.17 -10.88 18.54
N ARG A 85 4.25 -10.84 19.88
CA ARG A 85 5.50 -10.62 20.63
C ARG A 85 6.66 -11.52 20.20
N ALA A 86 6.41 -12.68 19.64
CA ALA A 86 7.42 -13.59 19.11
C ALA A 86 8.16 -13.01 17.90
N LEU A 87 7.49 -12.21 17.07
CA LEU A 87 8.09 -11.54 15.91
C LEU A 87 8.94 -10.34 16.30
N VAL A 88 8.60 -9.65 17.41
CA VAL A 88 9.35 -8.51 17.92
C VAL A 88 10.62 -8.97 18.67
N LYS A 89 10.60 -10.17 19.26
CA LYS A 89 11.74 -10.69 20.05
C LYS A 89 12.91 -11.21 19.21
N GLN A 90 12.71 -11.42 17.90
CA GLN A 90 13.79 -11.82 16.98
C GLN A 90 14.68 -10.64 16.52
N GLN A 91 14.30 -9.43 16.88
CA GLN A 91 15.10 -8.25 16.57
C GLN A 91 15.89 -7.89 17.83
N GLY A 92 17.18 -8.24 17.80
CA GLY A 92 18.11 -8.07 18.92
C GLY A 92 18.26 -6.63 19.41
N PRO A 93 18.93 -6.43 20.57
CA PRO A 93 19.14 -5.13 21.15
C PRO A 93 20.26 -4.42 20.39
N ALA A 94 19.97 -3.30 19.82
CA ALA A 94 20.81 -2.12 19.60
C ALA A 94 20.23 -1.29 18.45
N ILE A 95 19.87 -0.07 18.75
CA ILE A 95 19.58 0.94 17.74
C ILE A 95 20.92 1.27 17.06
N ASP A 96 21.21 0.60 15.97
CA ASP A 96 22.37 0.89 15.13
C ASP A 96 22.01 2.00 14.12
N LYS A 97 23.02 2.67 13.57
CA LYS A 97 22.85 3.72 12.54
C LYS A 97 21.99 3.25 11.37
N GLY A 98 21.97 1.94 11.06
CA GLY A 98 21.12 1.31 10.07
C GLY A 98 19.62 1.32 10.41
N GLU A 99 19.27 1.25 11.71
CA GLU A 99 17.86 1.23 12.15
C GLU A 99 17.17 2.58 11.94
N HIS A 100 17.84 3.69 12.28
CA HIS A 100 17.32 5.03 12.00
C HIS A 100 17.08 5.25 10.50
N LEU A 101 18.04 4.83 9.66
CA LEU A 101 17.88 4.90 8.21
C LEU A 101 16.68 4.07 7.75
N GLY A 102 16.50 2.86 8.27
CA GLY A 102 15.37 2.00 7.93
C GLY A 102 14.02 2.61 8.32
N MET A 103 13.93 3.27 9.48
CA MET A 103 12.70 3.99 9.88
C MET A 103 12.40 5.16 8.95
N VAL A 104 13.40 5.96 8.60
CA VAL A 104 13.24 7.07 7.64
C VAL A 104 12.80 6.55 6.27
N LEU A 105 13.39 5.45 5.79
CA LEU A 105 13.01 4.85 4.51
C LEU A 105 11.56 4.35 4.51
N ALA A 106 11.06 3.79 5.64
CA ALA A 106 9.66 3.38 5.76
C ALA A 106 8.69 4.57 5.66
N LEU A 107 9.00 5.67 6.34
CA LEU A 107 8.20 6.89 6.29
C LEU A 107 8.25 7.55 4.91
N LEU A 108 9.40 7.58 4.26
CA LEU A 108 9.53 8.06 2.89
C LEU A 108 8.73 7.19 1.90
N ALA A 109 8.72 5.87 2.09
CA ALA A 109 7.89 4.97 1.30
C ALA A 109 6.39 5.29 1.49
N ALA A 110 5.96 5.49 2.73
CA ALA A 110 4.59 5.92 3.04
C ALA A 110 4.22 7.24 2.36
N LEU A 111 5.13 8.21 2.34
CA LEU A 111 4.93 9.48 1.64
C LEU A 111 4.86 9.29 0.12
N CYS A 112 5.72 8.45 -0.47
CA CYS A 112 5.64 8.12 -1.90
C CYS A 112 4.28 7.49 -2.27
N TRP A 113 3.77 6.58 -1.46
CA TRP A 113 2.45 5.96 -1.68
C TRP A 113 1.32 6.98 -1.54
N ALA A 114 1.41 7.91 -0.59
CA ALA A 114 0.45 8.99 -0.44
C ALA A 114 0.42 9.92 -1.67
N ILE A 115 1.59 10.32 -2.15
CA ILE A 115 1.73 11.10 -3.39
C ILE A 115 1.15 10.32 -4.58
N THR A 116 1.49 9.03 -4.70
CA THR A 116 0.96 8.16 -5.76
C THR A 116 -0.57 8.09 -5.74
N THR A 117 -1.18 7.88 -4.57
CA THR A 117 -2.65 7.82 -4.42
C THR A 117 -3.29 9.13 -4.85
N SER A 118 -2.69 10.26 -4.47
CA SER A 118 -3.16 11.60 -4.85
C SER A 118 -3.01 11.86 -6.36
N MET A 119 -1.88 11.44 -6.96
CA MET A 119 -1.66 11.52 -8.40
C MET A 119 -2.66 10.67 -9.19
N VAL A 120 -2.99 9.47 -8.68
CA VAL A 120 -4.02 8.60 -9.28
C VAL A 120 -5.39 9.28 -9.22
N LYS A 121 -5.73 9.95 -8.11
CA LYS A 121 -7.00 10.70 -8.00
C LYS A 121 -7.10 11.77 -9.09
N VAL A 122 -6.04 12.56 -9.28
CA VAL A 122 -6.00 13.60 -10.32
C VAL A 122 -6.01 12.99 -11.73
N GLY A 123 -5.18 12.00 -11.98
CA GLY A 123 -5.04 11.40 -13.31
C GLY A 123 -6.25 10.58 -13.76
N ALA A 124 -7.08 10.13 -12.83
CA ALA A 124 -8.26 9.31 -13.13
C ALA A 124 -9.59 10.07 -13.09
N GLN A 125 -9.59 11.42 -12.97
CA GLN A 125 -10.82 12.21 -12.85
C GLN A 125 -11.70 12.11 -14.10
N ASP A 126 -11.08 12.22 -15.28
CA ASP A 126 -11.77 12.29 -16.57
C ASP A 126 -11.53 11.04 -17.43
N VAL A 127 -11.13 9.95 -16.79
CA VAL A 127 -10.78 8.70 -17.49
C VAL A 127 -11.49 7.53 -16.84
N ASP A 128 -12.00 6.62 -17.69
CA ASP A 128 -12.53 5.36 -17.21
C ASP A 128 -11.50 4.58 -16.36
N GLY A 129 -11.97 4.03 -15.22
CA GLY A 129 -11.12 3.36 -14.26
C GLY A 129 -10.37 2.15 -14.82
N LEU A 130 -10.96 1.44 -15.78
CA LEU A 130 -10.30 0.30 -16.41
C LEU A 130 -9.17 0.78 -17.34
N SER A 131 -9.44 1.81 -18.15
CA SER A 131 -8.44 2.44 -19.02
C SER A 131 -7.28 3.05 -18.23
N ALA A 132 -7.58 3.77 -17.15
CA ALA A 132 -6.57 4.33 -16.27
C ALA A 132 -5.68 3.24 -15.62
N THR A 133 -6.30 2.12 -15.21
CA THR A 133 -5.55 0.98 -14.67
C THR A 133 -4.69 0.32 -15.75
N ALA A 134 -5.20 0.16 -16.97
CA ALA A 134 -4.45 -0.41 -18.08
C ALA A 134 -3.19 0.40 -18.39
N VAL A 135 -3.28 1.74 -18.44
CA VAL A 135 -2.11 2.62 -18.60
C VAL A 135 -1.09 2.38 -17.49
N ARG A 136 -1.51 2.34 -16.24
CA ARG A 136 -0.61 2.09 -15.10
C ARG A 136 0.08 0.73 -15.18
N LEU A 137 -0.65 -0.34 -15.54
CA LEU A 137 -0.08 -1.68 -15.66
C LEU A 137 0.92 -1.77 -16.82
N VAL A 138 0.62 -1.14 -17.96
CA VAL A 138 1.56 -1.08 -19.11
C VAL A 138 2.84 -0.34 -18.73
N VAL A 139 2.72 0.80 -18.06
CA VAL A 139 3.89 1.57 -17.58
C VAL A 139 4.69 0.77 -16.55
N ALA A 140 4.01 0.09 -15.60
CA ALA A 140 4.66 -0.77 -14.62
C ALA A 140 5.44 -1.91 -15.29
N ALA A 141 4.81 -2.60 -16.23
CA ALA A 141 5.45 -3.68 -17.00
C ALA A 141 6.66 -3.17 -17.80
N GLY A 142 6.52 -2.03 -18.49
CA GLY A 142 7.62 -1.39 -19.22
C GLY A 142 8.79 -1.01 -18.30
N ALA A 143 8.51 -0.36 -17.18
CA ALA A 143 9.52 0.01 -16.19
C ALA A 143 10.25 -1.22 -15.62
N LEU A 144 9.52 -2.28 -15.27
CA LEU A 144 10.11 -3.53 -14.77
C LEU A 144 10.97 -4.22 -15.83
N LEU A 145 10.54 -4.21 -17.11
CA LEU A 145 11.34 -4.77 -18.21
C LEU A 145 12.64 -3.99 -18.40
N VAL A 146 12.59 -2.66 -18.34
CA VAL A 146 13.81 -1.81 -18.46
C VAL A 146 14.74 -2.08 -17.28
N VAL A 147 14.24 -2.01 -16.04
CA VAL A 147 15.03 -2.28 -14.83
C VAL A 147 15.60 -3.71 -14.86
N GLY A 148 14.80 -4.69 -15.25
CA GLY A 148 15.26 -6.08 -15.34
C GLY A 148 16.35 -6.31 -16.38
N ARG A 149 16.33 -5.58 -17.51
CA ARG A 149 17.39 -5.64 -18.52
C ARG A 149 18.66 -4.91 -18.11
N LEU A 150 18.53 -3.83 -17.34
CA LEU A 150 19.67 -3.06 -16.84
C LEU A 150 20.28 -3.68 -15.56
N SER A 151 19.54 -4.56 -14.89
CA SER A 151 20.02 -5.25 -13.68
C SER A 151 21.13 -6.24 -14.00
N PRO A 152 22.21 -6.28 -13.18
CA PRO A 152 23.28 -7.29 -13.34
C PRO A 152 22.77 -8.74 -13.23
N VAL A 153 21.65 -8.96 -12.54
CA VAL A 153 21.02 -10.29 -12.41
C VAL A 153 20.28 -10.70 -13.69
N GLY A 154 19.87 -9.72 -14.50
CA GLY A 154 19.11 -9.93 -15.74
C GLY A 154 17.70 -10.47 -15.51
N LEU A 155 16.93 -10.56 -16.60
CA LEU A 155 15.62 -11.20 -16.60
C LEU A 155 15.78 -12.72 -16.76
N GLN A 156 15.72 -13.46 -15.66
CA GLN A 156 15.84 -14.92 -15.69
C GLN A 156 14.50 -15.61 -16.07
N LEU A 157 13.85 -15.15 -17.14
CA LEU A 157 12.55 -15.66 -17.59
C LEU A 157 12.56 -17.18 -17.88
N ARG A 158 13.72 -17.75 -18.21
CA ARG A 158 13.87 -19.18 -18.47
C ARG A 158 13.62 -20.07 -17.25
N GLN A 159 13.72 -19.53 -16.04
CA GLN A 159 13.51 -20.29 -14.80
C GLN A 159 12.00 -20.42 -14.46
N TYR A 160 11.13 -19.58 -15.03
CA TYR A 160 9.70 -19.61 -14.81
C TYR A 160 9.02 -20.63 -15.73
N ARG A 161 8.97 -21.90 -15.31
CA ARG A 161 8.28 -22.98 -16.02
C ARG A 161 7.33 -23.74 -15.08
N GLY A 162 6.27 -24.35 -15.65
CA GLY A 162 5.34 -25.19 -14.91
C GLY A 162 4.63 -24.45 -13.78
N ARG A 163 4.68 -24.99 -12.56
CA ARG A 163 3.98 -24.44 -11.38
C ARG A 163 4.43 -23.02 -11.01
N HIS A 164 5.69 -22.68 -11.24
CA HIS A 164 6.20 -21.32 -10.98
C HIS A 164 5.58 -20.30 -11.93
N LEU A 165 5.45 -20.63 -13.22
CA LEU A 165 4.77 -19.78 -14.20
C LEU A 165 3.31 -19.59 -13.85
N ALA A 166 2.59 -20.66 -13.51
CA ALA A 166 1.18 -20.59 -13.13
C ALA A 166 0.98 -19.71 -11.88
N GLY A 167 1.84 -19.86 -10.87
CA GLY A 167 1.81 -19.01 -9.66
C GLY A 167 2.08 -17.54 -9.98
N THR A 168 3.05 -17.25 -10.84
CA THR A 168 3.37 -15.86 -11.27
C THR A 168 2.21 -15.23 -12.05
N VAL A 169 1.59 -15.99 -12.97
CA VAL A 169 0.42 -15.53 -13.72
C VAL A 169 -0.76 -15.27 -12.79
N ALA A 170 -1.05 -16.20 -11.87
CA ALA A 170 -2.11 -16.02 -10.88
C ALA A 170 -1.88 -14.77 -10.00
N ALA A 171 -0.66 -14.58 -9.52
CA ALA A 171 -0.30 -13.38 -8.77
C ALA A 171 -0.47 -12.10 -9.61
N GLY A 172 -0.09 -12.12 -10.89
CA GLY A 172 -0.28 -11.02 -11.82
C GLY A 172 -1.76 -10.67 -12.03
N VAL A 173 -2.62 -11.68 -12.21
CA VAL A 173 -4.07 -11.49 -12.36
C VAL A 173 -4.67 -10.90 -11.07
N ILE A 174 -4.31 -11.43 -9.91
CA ILE A 174 -4.78 -10.91 -8.62
C ILE A 174 -4.33 -9.44 -8.45
N THR A 175 -3.07 -9.14 -8.76
CA THR A 175 -2.55 -7.76 -8.68
C THR A 175 -3.29 -6.82 -9.63
N ALA A 176 -3.62 -7.26 -10.84
CA ALA A 176 -4.39 -6.47 -11.79
C ALA A 176 -5.81 -6.19 -11.26
N LEU A 177 -6.50 -7.19 -10.72
CA LEU A 177 -7.82 -7.04 -10.09
C LEU A 177 -7.77 -6.08 -8.90
N CYS A 178 -6.78 -6.23 -8.02
CA CYS A 178 -6.55 -5.31 -6.91
C CYS A 178 -6.31 -3.87 -7.39
N SER A 179 -5.54 -3.70 -8.48
CA SER A 179 -5.26 -2.37 -9.04
C SER A 179 -6.51 -1.72 -9.62
N VAL A 180 -7.38 -2.47 -10.32
CA VAL A 180 -8.67 -1.97 -10.80
C VAL A 180 -9.55 -1.55 -9.62
N THR A 181 -9.72 -2.42 -8.64
CA THR A 181 -10.54 -2.16 -7.45
C THR A 181 -10.05 -0.95 -6.66
N PHE A 182 -8.73 -0.83 -6.49
CA PHE A 182 -8.10 0.31 -5.82
C PHE A 182 -8.37 1.63 -6.54
N LEU A 183 -8.24 1.64 -7.87
CA LEU A 183 -8.47 2.84 -8.66
C LEU A 183 -9.94 3.24 -8.67
N LEU A 184 -10.86 2.29 -8.82
CA LEU A 184 -12.30 2.53 -8.70
C LEU A 184 -12.65 3.07 -7.29
N ALA A 185 -12.07 2.51 -6.24
CA ALA A 185 -12.25 3.03 -4.89
C ALA A 185 -11.84 4.50 -4.79
N ILE A 186 -10.69 4.89 -5.35
CA ILE A 186 -10.26 6.30 -5.37
C ILE A 186 -11.27 7.19 -6.13
N GLN A 187 -11.80 6.73 -7.26
CA GLN A 187 -12.77 7.50 -8.03
C GLN A 187 -14.08 7.70 -7.27
N PHE A 188 -14.60 6.67 -6.61
CA PHE A 188 -15.88 6.73 -5.92
C PHE A 188 -15.82 7.32 -4.51
N THR A 189 -14.74 7.08 -3.75
CA THR A 189 -14.67 7.45 -2.33
C THR A 189 -13.63 8.53 -2.01
N GLY A 190 -12.77 8.86 -2.95
CA GLY A 190 -11.66 9.79 -2.77
C GLY A 190 -10.37 9.13 -2.29
N ALA A 191 -9.28 9.90 -2.33
CA ALA A 191 -7.94 9.41 -2.02
C ALA A 191 -7.79 9.09 -0.52
N ALA A 192 -8.26 9.97 0.36
CA ALA A 192 -8.12 9.82 1.81
C ALA A 192 -8.86 8.60 2.36
N LYS A 193 -10.15 8.42 1.98
CA LYS A 193 -10.94 7.26 2.41
C LYS A 193 -10.34 5.96 1.88
N THR A 194 -9.96 5.91 0.61
CA THR A 194 -9.33 4.72 0.01
C THR A 194 -8.01 4.36 0.70
N ALA A 195 -7.16 5.34 1.00
CA ALA A 195 -5.91 5.10 1.72
C ALA A 195 -6.14 4.48 3.11
N THR A 196 -7.12 5.01 3.86
CA THR A 196 -7.47 4.46 5.18
C THR A 196 -8.00 3.03 5.07
N LEU A 197 -8.87 2.74 4.11
CA LEU A 197 -9.42 1.41 3.90
C LEU A 197 -8.34 0.39 3.49
N THR A 198 -7.42 0.76 2.61
CA THR A 198 -6.33 -0.13 2.19
C THR A 198 -5.30 -0.40 3.28
N SER A 199 -5.13 0.51 4.24
CA SER A 199 -4.24 0.29 5.39
C SER A 199 -4.70 -0.84 6.33
N THR A 200 -5.93 -1.32 6.16
CA THR A 200 -6.47 -2.47 6.92
C THR A 200 -6.01 -3.83 6.40
N ALA A 201 -5.24 -3.87 5.31
CA ALA A 201 -4.72 -5.12 4.73
C ALA A 201 -4.11 -6.09 5.76
N PRO A 202 -3.36 -5.68 6.80
CA PRO A 202 -2.85 -6.57 7.83
C PRO A 202 -3.93 -7.33 8.61
N LEU A 203 -5.16 -6.80 8.70
CA LEU A 203 -6.27 -7.46 9.39
C LEU A 203 -6.72 -8.74 8.68
N PHE A 204 -6.57 -8.80 7.37
CA PHE A 204 -6.88 -10.01 6.58
C PHE A 204 -5.89 -11.15 6.85
N GLY A 205 -4.72 -10.85 7.41
CA GLY A 205 -3.80 -11.86 7.92
C GLY A 205 -4.32 -12.61 9.14
N VAL A 206 -5.23 -12.03 9.93
CA VAL A 206 -5.78 -12.63 11.15
C VAL A 206 -6.58 -13.91 10.87
N PRO A 207 -7.55 -13.95 9.94
CA PRO A 207 -8.21 -15.19 9.56
C PRO A 207 -7.24 -16.24 8.98
N MET A 208 -6.23 -15.80 8.24
CA MET A 208 -5.22 -16.71 7.69
C MET A 208 -4.39 -17.37 8.78
N SER A 209 -4.05 -16.66 9.85
CA SER A 209 -3.31 -17.22 10.99
C SER A 209 -4.12 -18.27 11.75
N LEU A 210 -5.45 -18.12 11.81
CA LEU A 210 -6.34 -19.16 12.35
C LEU A 210 -6.29 -20.45 11.54
N LEU A 211 -6.24 -20.36 10.21
CA LEU A 211 -6.15 -21.53 9.32
C LEU A 211 -4.81 -22.26 9.47
N THR A 212 -3.76 -21.57 9.89
CA THR A 212 -2.44 -22.17 10.17
C THR A 212 -2.30 -22.68 11.60
N GLY A 213 -3.36 -22.58 12.42
CA GLY A 213 -3.37 -23.07 13.81
C GLY A 213 -2.71 -22.13 14.82
N GLU A 214 -2.44 -20.89 14.45
CA GLU A 214 -1.91 -19.89 15.37
C GLU A 214 -2.98 -19.45 16.37
N LYS A 215 -2.57 -19.29 17.64
CA LYS A 215 -3.48 -18.81 18.70
C LYS A 215 -3.63 -17.30 18.60
N LEU A 216 -4.87 -16.83 18.45
CA LEU A 216 -5.17 -15.40 18.53
C LEU A 216 -4.89 -14.87 19.94
N THR A 217 -4.17 -13.76 20.02
CA THR A 217 -4.02 -13.04 21.27
C THR A 217 -5.21 -12.11 21.48
N TRP A 218 -5.51 -11.77 22.74
CA TRP A 218 -6.53 -10.76 23.05
C TRP A 218 -6.27 -9.43 22.34
N GLN A 219 -5.00 -9.04 22.24
CA GLN A 219 -4.60 -7.81 21.53
C GLN A 219 -4.96 -7.85 20.04
N THR A 220 -4.79 -9.01 19.37
CA THR A 220 -5.21 -9.19 17.97
C THR A 220 -6.71 -8.99 17.81
N VAL A 221 -7.51 -9.59 18.69
CA VAL A 221 -8.98 -9.47 18.66
C VAL A 221 -9.42 -8.02 18.88
N MET A 222 -8.89 -7.38 19.92
CA MET A 222 -9.21 -5.96 20.22
C MET A 222 -8.77 -5.03 19.11
N GLY A 223 -7.56 -5.22 18.57
CA GLY A 223 -7.06 -4.43 17.44
C GLY A 223 -7.93 -4.56 16.20
N SER A 224 -8.43 -5.76 15.91
CA SER A 224 -9.35 -5.98 14.80
C SER A 224 -10.69 -5.28 15.01
N ILE A 225 -11.27 -5.35 16.23
CA ILE A 225 -12.52 -4.67 16.57
C ILE A 225 -12.35 -3.14 16.43
N VAL A 226 -11.27 -2.59 16.96
CA VAL A 226 -10.96 -1.15 16.87
C VAL A 226 -10.82 -0.71 15.42
N SER A 227 -10.12 -1.49 14.57
CA SER A 227 -9.98 -1.19 13.15
C SER A 227 -11.33 -1.25 12.42
N VAL A 228 -12.17 -2.25 12.69
CA VAL A 228 -13.49 -2.36 12.07
C VAL A 228 -14.39 -1.19 12.46
N ALA A 229 -14.35 -0.75 13.73
CA ALA A 229 -15.05 0.46 14.16
C ALA A 229 -14.54 1.71 13.42
N GLY A 230 -13.23 1.82 13.22
CA GLY A 230 -12.62 2.89 12.44
C GLY A 230 -13.07 2.87 10.97
N ILE A 231 -13.11 1.70 10.33
CA ILE A 231 -13.63 1.53 8.96
C ILE A 231 -15.06 2.05 8.87
N TRP A 232 -15.91 1.64 9.81
CA TRP A 232 -17.32 2.08 9.84
C TRP A 232 -17.44 3.61 9.94
N MET A 233 -16.62 4.25 10.79
CA MET A 233 -16.58 5.71 10.91
C MET A 233 -16.15 6.40 9.60
N VAL A 234 -15.15 5.87 8.89
CA VAL A 234 -14.70 6.42 7.60
C VAL A 234 -15.77 6.31 6.52
N VAL A 235 -16.51 5.20 6.52
CA VAL A 235 -17.53 4.93 5.48
C VAL A 235 -18.83 5.72 5.77
N ALA A 236 -19.21 5.85 7.04
CA ALA A 236 -20.45 6.52 7.45
C ALA A 236 -20.34 8.05 7.49
N GLY A 237 -19.11 8.62 7.59
CA GLY A 237 -18.85 10.07 7.64
C GLY A 237 -18.26 10.58 6.34
#